data_33a10bdece60dbfdb21fb599e362e277
#
_entry.id   33a10bdece60dbfdb21fb599e362e277
#
_cell.length_a   1.000
_cell.length_b   1.000
_cell.length_c   1.000
_cell.angle_alpha   90.00
_cell.angle_beta   90.00
_cell.angle_gamma   90.00
#
_symmetry.space_group_name_H-M   'P 1'
#
loop_
_entity.id
_entity.type
_entity.pdbx_description
1 polymer ?
#
loop_
_entity_poly.entity_id
_entity_poly.type
_entity_poly.pdbx_seq_one_letter_code
_entity_poly.pdbx_strand_id
1 'polypeptide(L)'
;MTPGEVRRLYCIIRTFLSYGLDELIPRMRFTLPLRLWRYSLFWMPNRHKDKLLGERLRLALQELGPVWTKFGQMLSTRRDLFPPQIADQLALLQDKVAPFDGRLAKAQIEEAMGGLPVEAWFDDFDIQPLASASIAQVHTARLKSNGKDVVIKVIRPDILPVIQADLKLIYRLARWVPRLLPDGRRLRPTEVVREYEKTLIDELNLLRESANAIQLRRNFENSPMLYIPEVYSDYCSQNMMVMERIYGIPVSDVAALEKNGTNMKLLAERGVKVFFTQVFRDSFFHADMHPGNIFVSYEHPENPQYIGIDCGIVGSLNKEDKRYLAENFIAFFNRDYRKVAELHVDSGWVPPDTNVEDFEFAIRTVCEPIFEKPLAEISFGHVLLNLFNTARRFNMEVQPQLVLLQKTLLYVEGVGRQLYPQLDLWKTAKPFLESWIKEQVGIPALTRALKEKAPFWIEKMPEIPELVYDSLRQGKYLQHSVDKIARELQLNHVRQSQSRYLLGIGATLLLSGSFLLVNRPEWGLMPGWLMVGGVIVWLVGWRKTH
;
A
#
# COMPACT_ATOMS: atom_id res chain seq x y z
N MET A 1 -6.02 16.05 -29.59
CA MET A 1 -5.51 14.68 -29.87
C MET A 1 -4.64 14.73 -31.11
N THR A 2 -3.46 14.18 -31.05
CA THR A 2 -2.59 13.98 -32.21
C THR A 2 -3.18 12.88 -33.12
N PRO A 3 -2.85 12.82 -34.42
CA PRO A 3 -3.31 11.75 -35.32
C PRO A 3 -2.98 10.34 -34.80
N GLY A 4 -1.81 10.18 -34.16
CA GLY A 4 -1.41 8.93 -33.50
C GLY A 4 -2.29 8.54 -32.33
N GLU A 5 -2.66 9.50 -31.48
CA GLU A 5 -3.58 9.27 -30.35
C GLU A 5 -4.99 8.86 -30.85
N VAL A 6 -5.46 9.46 -31.94
CA VAL A 6 -6.76 9.09 -32.55
C VAL A 6 -6.73 7.67 -33.09
N ARG A 7 -5.66 7.30 -33.81
CA ARG A 7 -5.45 5.92 -34.31
C ARG A 7 -5.40 4.92 -33.16
N ARG A 8 -4.67 5.24 -32.07
CA ARG A 8 -4.56 4.37 -30.90
C ARG A 8 -5.89 4.20 -30.17
N LEU A 9 -6.62 5.31 -29.98
CA LEU A 9 -7.97 5.27 -29.40
C LEU A 9 -8.92 4.43 -30.25
N TYR A 10 -8.87 4.55 -31.57
CA TYR A 10 -9.64 3.71 -32.48
C TYR A 10 -9.29 2.22 -32.29
N CYS A 11 -8.01 1.88 -32.18
CA CYS A 11 -7.55 0.51 -31.92
C CYS A 11 -8.14 -0.04 -30.63
N ILE A 12 -8.06 0.74 -29.54
CA ILE A 12 -8.61 0.37 -28.23
C ILE A 12 -10.12 0.12 -28.31
N ILE A 13 -10.86 1.05 -28.88
CA ILE A 13 -12.32 0.93 -29.02
C ILE A 13 -12.68 -0.28 -29.88
N ARG A 14 -11.99 -0.47 -30.99
CA ARG A 14 -12.19 -1.62 -31.88
C ARG A 14 -11.97 -2.94 -31.13
N THR A 15 -10.88 -3.06 -30.38
CA THR A 15 -10.59 -4.26 -29.58
C THR A 15 -11.68 -4.48 -28.53
N PHE A 16 -12.05 -3.47 -27.76
CA PHE A 16 -13.13 -3.58 -26.77
C PHE A 16 -14.46 -4.05 -27.38
N LEU A 17 -14.84 -3.52 -28.52
CA LEU A 17 -16.07 -3.91 -29.19
C LEU A 17 -15.99 -5.33 -29.81
N SER A 18 -14.85 -5.72 -30.37
CA SER A 18 -14.64 -7.05 -30.94
C SER A 18 -14.68 -8.16 -29.90
N TYR A 19 -14.37 -7.85 -28.65
CA TYR A 19 -14.50 -8.74 -27.50
C TYR A 19 -15.84 -8.58 -26.75
N GLY A 20 -16.75 -7.71 -27.23
CA GLY A 20 -18.07 -7.51 -26.62
C GLY A 20 -18.02 -6.96 -25.20
N LEU A 21 -16.99 -6.15 -24.87
CA LEU A 21 -16.81 -5.58 -23.55
C LEU A 21 -17.72 -4.36 -23.26
N ASP A 22 -18.51 -3.94 -24.25
CA ASP A 22 -19.60 -2.99 -24.08
C ASP A 22 -20.67 -3.49 -23.08
N GLU A 23 -20.74 -4.79 -22.81
CA GLU A 23 -21.57 -5.38 -21.74
C GLU A 23 -21.16 -4.90 -20.32
N LEU A 24 -19.90 -4.47 -20.12
CA LEU A 24 -19.43 -3.89 -18.87
C LEU A 24 -20.03 -2.50 -18.59
N ILE A 25 -20.55 -1.84 -19.62
CA ILE A 25 -21.14 -0.50 -19.48
C ILE A 25 -22.60 -0.65 -19.04
N PRO A 26 -22.98 -0.18 -17.83
CA PRO A 26 -24.35 -0.31 -17.33
C PRO A 26 -25.38 0.30 -18.30
N ARG A 27 -26.59 -0.28 -18.35
CA ARG A 27 -27.71 0.21 -19.20
C ARG A 27 -28.30 1.52 -18.64
N MET A 28 -27.51 2.57 -18.52
CA MET A 28 -27.97 3.90 -18.07
C MET A 28 -28.36 4.84 -19.21
N ARG A 29 -29.22 5.82 -18.92
CA ARG A 29 -29.70 6.81 -19.91
C ARG A 29 -28.57 7.59 -20.61
N PHE A 30 -27.44 7.82 -19.94
CA PHE A 30 -26.27 8.52 -20.49
C PHE A 30 -25.40 7.68 -21.44
N THR A 31 -25.63 6.37 -21.54
CA THR A 31 -24.89 5.49 -22.47
C THR A 31 -25.58 5.37 -23.84
N LEU A 32 -26.70 6.07 -24.02
CA LEU A 32 -27.43 6.07 -25.30
C LEU A 32 -26.53 6.40 -26.51
N PRO A 33 -25.67 7.44 -26.49
CA PRO A 33 -24.76 7.74 -27.60
C PRO A 33 -23.77 6.62 -27.88
N LEU A 34 -23.22 5.99 -26.82
CA LEU A 34 -22.31 4.84 -26.95
C LEU A 34 -22.99 3.61 -27.52
N ARG A 35 -24.27 3.38 -27.16
CA ARG A 35 -25.10 2.30 -27.74
C ARG A 35 -25.48 2.58 -29.18
N LEU A 36 -25.84 3.83 -29.51
CA LEU A 36 -26.09 4.24 -30.89
C LEU A 36 -24.84 4.08 -31.76
N TRP A 37 -23.68 4.34 -31.19
CA TRP A 37 -22.38 4.12 -31.85
C TRP A 37 -22.13 2.62 -32.12
N ARG A 38 -22.57 1.72 -31.24
CA ARG A 38 -22.56 0.28 -31.51
C ARG A 38 -23.43 -0.09 -32.70
N TYR A 39 -24.64 0.52 -32.86
CA TYR A 39 -25.46 0.29 -34.02
C TYR A 39 -24.81 0.78 -35.33
N SER A 40 -24.03 1.86 -35.28
CA SER A 40 -23.22 2.31 -36.43
C SER A 40 -22.04 1.38 -36.75
N LEU A 41 -21.63 0.54 -35.78
CA LEU A 41 -20.55 -0.44 -35.87
C LEU A 41 -21.09 -1.89 -35.90
N PHE A 42 -22.33 -2.10 -36.39
CA PHE A 42 -22.97 -3.42 -36.43
C PHE A 42 -22.16 -4.48 -37.21
N TRP A 43 -21.28 -4.04 -38.10
CA TRP A 43 -20.35 -4.85 -38.88
C TRP A 43 -19.15 -5.36 -38.09
N MET A 44 -19.00 -4.97 -36.79
CA MET A 44 -18.03 -5.52 -35.85
C MET A 44 -18.70 -6.55 -34.92
N PRO A 45 -18.77 -7.83 -35.30
CA PRO A 45 -19.35 -8.84 -34.44
C PRO A 45 -18.45 -9.11 -33.23
N ASN A 46 -19.07 -9.42 -32.08
CA ASN A 46 -18.35 -10.00 -30.97
C ASN A 46 -17.80 -11.38 -31.39
N ARG A 47 -16.47 -11.50 -31.48
CA ARG A 47 -15.80 -12.74 -31.94
C ARG A 47 -15.68 -13.79 -30.85
N HIS A 48 -15.99 -13.46 -29.59
CA HIS A 48 -15.76 -14.28 -28.41
C HIS A 48 -17.02 -14.43 -27.55
N LYS A 49 -18.18 -14.60 -28.18
CA LYS A 49 -19.48 -14.75 -27.47
C LYS A 49 -19.56 -15.99 -26.58
N ASP A 50 -18.77 -16.99 -26.91
CA ASP A 50 -18.62 -18.27 -26.21
C ASP A 50 -17.84 -18.17 -24.90
N LYS A 51 -17.11 -17.06 -24.69
CA LYS A 51 -16.21 -16.87 -23.56
C LYS A 51 -16.84 -16.02 -22.46
N LEU A 52 -16.46 -16.31 -21.21
CA LEU A 52 -16.85 -15.52 -20.04
C LEU A 52 -16.34 -14.08 -20.15
N LEU A 53 -17.07 -13.14 -19.57
CA LEU A 53 -16.74 -11.70 -19.64
C LEU A 53 -15.32 -11.39 -19.13
N GLY A 54 -14.89 -12.02 -18.04
CA GLY A 54 -13.52 -11.87 -17.49
C GLY A 54 -12.45 -12.38 -18.46
N GLU A 55 -12.69 -13.50 -19.13
CA GLU A 55 -11.77 -14.05 -20.13
C GLU A 55 -11.66 -13.14 -21.36
N ARG A 56 -12.80 -12.60 -21.81
CA ARG A 56 -12.83 -11.64 -22.92
C ARG A 56 -12.04 -10.37 -22.58
N LEU A 57 -12.18 -9.87 -21.35
CA LEU A 57 -11.42 -8.71 -20.88
C LEU A 57 -9.92 -9.02 -20.86
N ARG A 58 -9.52 -10.18 -20.31
CA ARG A 58 -8.12 -10.63 -20.28
C ARG A 58 -7.49 -10.66 -21.68
N LEU A 59 -8.17 -11.30 -22.62
CA LEU A 59 -7.69 -11.41 -24.01
C LEU A 59 -7.61 -10.07 -24.71
N ALA A 60 -8.58 -9.18 -24.50
CA ALA A 60 -8.55 -7.83 -25.04
C ALA A 60 -7.37 -7.00 -24.54
N LEU A 61 -7.04 -7.10 -23.25
CA LEU A 61 -5.89 -6.42 -22.66
C LEU A 61 -4.57 -6.96 -23.21
N GLN A 62 -4.46 -8.27 -23.44
CA GLN A 62 -3.30 -8.89 -24.08
C GLN A 62 -3.13 -8.41 -25.54
N GLU A 63 -4.22 -8.33 -26.33
CA GLU A 63 -4.19 -7.81 -27.71
C GLU A 63 -3.77 -6.32 -27.75
N LEU A 64 -4.17 -5.52 -26.77
CA LEU A 64 -3.81 -4.11 -26.69
C LEU A 64 -2.32 -3.88 -26.35
N GLY A 65 -1.63 -4.91 -25.86
CA GLY A 65 -0.19 -4.90 -25.64
C GLY A 65 0.26 -4.69 -24.19
N PRO A 66 1.59 -4.52 -23.98
CA PRO A 66 2.22 -4.63 -22.65
C PRO A 66 1.64 -3.67 -21.60
N VAL A 67 1.41 -2.40 -21.95
CA VAL A 67 0.85 -1.39 -21.06
C VAL A 67 -0.52 -1.82 -20.52
N TRP A 68 -1.40 -2.33 -21.40
CA TRP A 68 -2.73 -2.78 -21.01
C TRP A 68 -2.71 -4.09 -20.25
N THR A 69 -1.80 -5.00 -20.59
CA THR A 69 -1.58 -6.24 -19.84
C THR A 69 -1.18 -5.94 -18.40
N LYS A 70 -0.18 -5.08 -18.20
CA LYS A 70 0.26 -4.63 -16.87
C LYS A 70 -0.84 -3.86 -16.11
N PHE A 71 -1.62 -3.04 -16.81
CA PHE A 71 -2.78 -2.39 -16.21
C PHE A 71 -3.80 -3.40 -15.69
N GLY A 72 -4.09 -4.44 -16.48
CA GLY A 72 -4.95 -5.55 -16.04
C GLY A 72 -4.39 -6.33 -14.87
N GLN A 73 -3.08 -6.59 -14.82
CA GLN A 73 -2.42 -7.23 -13.68
C GLN A 73 -2.56 -6.38 -12.41
N MET A 74 -2.33 -5.07 -12.48
CA MET A 74 -2.54 -4.18 -11.36
C MET A 74 -4.02 -4.18 -10.92
N LEU A 75 -4.96 -4.12 -11.86
CA LEU A 75 -6.39 -4.19 -11.56
C LEU A 75 -6.80 -5.52 -10.91
N SER A 76 -6.13 -6.63 -11.19
CA SER A 76 -6.41 -7.93 -10.57
C SER A 76 -6.18 -7.95 -9.06
N THR A 77 -5.28 -7.10 -8.58
CA THR A 77 -5.00 -6.94 -7.14
C THR A 77 -6.07 -6.09 -6.43
N ARG A 78 -6.80 -5.28 -7.18
CA ARG A 78 -7.85 -4.39 -6.71
C ARG A 78 -9.22 -5.07 -6.78
N ARG A 79 -9.41 -6.09 -5.94
CA ARG A 79 -10.67 -6.87 -5.87
C ARG A 79 -11.89 -6.05 -5.42
N ASP A 80 -11.68 -4.81 -5.00
CA ASP A 80 -12.72 -3.81 -4.72
C ASP A 80 -13.35 -3.21 -5.99
N LEU A 81 -12.65 -3.29 -7.12
CA LEU A 81 -13.08 -2.69 -8.37
C LEU A 81 -13.93 -3.64 -9.24
N PHE A 82 -13.71 -4.96 -9.11
CA PHE A 82 -14.31 -5.96 -9.98
C PHE A 82 -14.89 -7.14 -9.21
N PRO A 83 -15.94 -7.80 -9.75
CA PRO A 83 -16.39 -9.10 -9.25
C PRO A 83 -15.25 -10.12 -9.24
N PRO A 84 -15.25 -11.09 -8.30
CA PRO A 84 -14.17 -12.09 -8.16
C PRO A 84 -13.83 -12.81 -9.47
N GLN A 85 -14.85 -13.16 -10.26
CA GLN A 85 -14.68 -13.87 -11.53
C GLN A 85 -13.86 -13.09 -12.56
N ILE A 86 -13.97 -11.76 -12.57
CA ILE A 86 -13.19 -10.89 -13.47
C ILE A 86 -11.78 -10.72 -12.90
N ALA A 87 -11.64 -10.46 -11.60
CA ALA A 87 -10.34 -10.30 -10.95
C ALA A 87 -9.48 -11.57 -11.10
N ASP A 88 -10.07 -12.76 -10.95
CA ASP A 88 -9.38 -14.03 -11.11
C ASP A 88 -8.88 -14.24 -12.55
N GLN A 89 -9.66 -13.85 -13.56
CA GLN A 89 -9.22 -13.88 -14.95
C GLN A 89 -8.11 -12.88 -15.25
N LEU A 90 -8.16 -11.68 -14.67
CA LEU A 90 -7.09 -10.69 -14.80
C LEU A 90 -5.79 -11.15 -14.12
N ALA A 91 -5.88 -11.92 -13.03
CA ALA A 91 -4.72 -12.51 -12.37
C ALA A 91 -3.98 -13.55 -13.24
N LEU A 92 -4.62 -14.09 -14.27
CA LEU A 92 -3.99 -15.00 -15.25
C LEU A 92 -3.21 -14.27 -16.35
N LEU A 93 -3.19 -12.92 -16.36
CA LEU A 93 -2.39 -12.16 -17.32
C LEU A 93 -0.90 -12.42 -17.10
N GLN A 94 -0.21 -12.85 -18.16
CA GLN A 94 1.22 -13.12 -18.16
C GLN A 94 1.98 -12.03 -18.91
N ASP A 95 3.21 -11.76 -18.47
CA ASP A 95 4.09 -10.76 -19.08
C ASP A 95 4.83 -11.25 -20.33
N LYS A 96 4.47 -12.42 -20.86
CA LYS A 96 5.10 -12.97 -22.06
C LYS A 96 4.72 -12.17 -23.28
N VAL A 97 5.67 -11.43 -23.83
CA VAL A 97 5.53 -10.65 -25.06
C VAL A 97 6.57 -11.12 -26.06
N ALA A 98 6.26 -11.05 -27.37
CA ALA A 98 7.23 -11.37 -28.41
C ALA A 98 8.51 -10.54 -28.24
N PRO A 99 9.68 -11.15 -28.37
CA PRO A 99 10.95 -10.44 -28.27
C PRO A 99 11.06 -9.37 -29.37
N PHE A 100 11.76 -8.29 -29.09
CA PHE A 100 12.17 -7.34 -30.09
C PHE A 100 13.51 -7.75 -30.72
N ASP A 101 13.89 -7.12 -31.83
CA ASP A 101 15.12 -7.46 -32.56
C ASP A 101 16.35 -7.34 -31.64
N GLY A 102 17.10 -8.42 -31.49
CA GLY A 102 18.31 -8.46 -30.65
C GLY A 102 19.39 -7.49 -31.07
N ARG A 103 19.38 -7.05 -32.35
CA ARG A 103 20.30 -5.98 -32.83
C ARG A 103 19.99 -4.65 -32.16
N LEU A 104 18.71 -4.37 -31.86
CA LEU A 104 18.32 -3.17 -31.10
C LEU A 104 18.76 -3.28 -29.63
N ALA A 105 18.69 -4.49 -29.06
CA ALA A 105 19.22 -4.74 -27.72
C ALA A 105 20.73 -4.51 -27.67
N LYS A 106 21.47 -5.04 -28.66
CA LYS A 106 22.92 -4.83 -28.78
C LYS A 106 23.24 -3.34 -28.86
N ALA A 107 22.54 -2.58 -29.70
CA ALA A 107 22.77 -1.14 -29.85
C ALA A 107 22.51 -0.38 -28.53
N GLN A 108 21.47 -0.76 -27.75
CA GLN A 108 21.23 -0.16 -26.44
C GLN A 108 22.30 -0.51 -25.40
N ILE A 109 22.81 -1.74 -25.41
CA ILE A 109 23.93 -2.14 -24.57
C ILE A 109 25.16 -1.29 -24.88
N GLU A 110 25.49 -1.14 -26.17
CA GLU A 110 26.60 -0.32 -26.63
C GLU A 110 26.46 1.15 -26.24
N GLU A 111 25.24 1.71 -26.38
CA GLU A 111 24.95 3.08 -25.94
C GLU A 111 25.11 3.23 -24.41
N ALA A 112 24.59 2.29 -23.64
CA ALA A 112 24.71 2.30 -22.18
C ALA A 112 26.19 2.18 -21.71
N MET A 113 27.02 1.55 -22.50
CA MET A 113 28.45 1.33 -22.24
C MET A 113 29.35 2.39 -22.90
N GLY A 114 28.81 3.57 -23.23
CA GLY A 114 29.58 4.71 -23.75
C GLY A 114 29.91 4.63 -25.24
N GLY A 115 29.13 3.84 -26.00
CA GLY A 115 29.29 3.71 -27.47
C GLY A 115 30.36 2.73 -27.90
N LEU A 116 30.96 1.98 -26.99
CA LEU A 116 31.91 0.93 -27.33
C LEU A 116 31.16 -0.34 -27.78
N PRO A 117 31.76 -1.14 -28.72
CA PRO A 117 31.15 -2.40 -29.11
C PRO A 117 30.91 -3.33 -27.92
N VAL A 118 29.85 -4.13 -27.98
CA VAL A 118 29.51 -5.06 -26.87
C VAL A 118 30.66 -6.03 -26.59
N GLU A 119 31.42 -6.40 -27.59
CA GLU A 119 32.60 -7.26 -27.53
C GLU A 119 33.77 -6.63 -26.74
N ALA A 120 33.72 -5.33 -26.42
CA ALA A 120 34.72 -4.71 -25.55
C ALA A 120 34.58 -5.16 -24.09
N TRP A 121 33.34 -5.48 -23.66
CA TRP A 121 32.98 -5.76 -22.28
C TRP A 121 32.56 -7.21 -22.03
N PHE A 122 31.95 -7.84 -23.06
CA PHE A 122 31.38 -9.18 -22.97
C PHE A 122 31.91 -10.08 -24.07
N ASP A 123 32.16 -11.34 -23.74
CA ASP A 123 32.37 -12.44 -24.67
C ASP A 123 31.05 -13.22 -24.84
N ASP A 124 30.92 -13.96 -25.90
CA ASP A 124 29.79 -14.88 -26.16
C ASP A 124 28.40 -14.22 -26.02
N PHE A 125 28.29 -12.94 -26.41
CA PHE A 125 27.00 -12.27 -26.39
C PHE A 125 26.02 -12.92 -27.37
N ASP A 126 24.92 -13.48 -26.81
CA ASP A 126 23.87 -14.07 -27.64
C ASP A 126 22.86 -13.01 -28.06
N ILE A 127 22.75 -12.77 -29.37
CA ILE A 127 21.77 -11.84 -29.94
C ILE A 127 20.32 -12.32 -29.78
N GLN A 128 20.12 -13.66 -29.63
CA GLN A 128 18.81 -14.23 -29.34
C GLN A 128 18.53 -14.09 -27.84
N PRO A 129 17.38 -13.53 -27.47
CA PRO A 129 17.07 -13.36 -26.06
C PRO A 129 16.77 -14.69 -25.38
N LEU A 130 17.30 -14.88 -24.18
CA LEU A 130 16.97 -15.98 -23.29
C LEU A 130 15.50 -15.90 -22.83
N ALA A 131 15.02 -14.69 -22.55
CA ALA A 131 13.66 -14.42 -22.12
C ALA A 131 13.20 -13.04 -22.58
N SER A 132 11.89 -12.87 -22.76
CA SER A 132 11.28 -11.59 -23.10
C SER A 132 10.06 -11.33 -22.19
N ALA A 133 10.08 -10.16 -21.54
CA ALA A 133 8.99 -9.65 -20.71
C ALA A 133 8.27 -8.48 -21.42
N SER A 134 7.28 -7.90 -20.77
CA SER A 134 6.46 -6.81 -21.30
C SER A 134 7.28 -5.58 -21.70
N ILE A 135 8.27 -5.20 -20.90
CA ILE A 135 9.06 -3.97 -21.06
C ILE A 135 10.56 -4.19 -21.28
N ALA A 136 11.05 -5.42 -21.08
CA ALA A 136 12.47 -5.74 -21.17
C ALA A 136 12.69 -7.12 -21.80
N GLN A 137 13.91 -7.38 -22.24
CA GLN A 137 14.35 -8.73 -22.57
C GLN A 137 15.73 -9.02 -21.98
N VAL A 138 16.07 -10.30 -21.88
CA VAL A 138 17.28 -10.79 -21.23
C VAL A 138 18.12 -11.54 -22.24
N HIS A 139 19.39 -11.17 -22.34
CA HIS A 139 20.40 -11.80 -23.18
C HIS A 139 21.47 -12.48 -22.32
N THR A 140 22.13 -13.49 -22.86
CA THR A 140 23.25 -14.15 -22.19
C THR A 140 24.58 -13.64 -22.75
N ALA A 141 25.57 -13.57 -21.87
CA ALA A 141 26.93 -13.21 -22.23
C ALA A 141 27.92 -13.75 -21.20
N ARG A 142 29.21 -13.56 -21.43
CA ARG A 142 30.28 -13.80 -20.48
C ARG A 142 31.02 -12.50 -20.20
N LEU A 143 31.21 -12.16 -18.93
CA LEU A 143 31.88 -10.92 -18.55
C LEU A 143 33.40 -11.04 -18.73
N LYS A 144 34.01 -10.19 -19.52
CA LYS A 144 35.47 -10.26 -19.81
C LYS A 144 36.35 -10.05 -18.60
N SER A 145 35.91 -9.22 -17.65
CA SER A 145 36.70 -8.87 -16.47
C SER A 145 36.99 -10.06 -15.55
N ASN A 146 36.09 -11.07 -15.48
CA ASN A 146 36.22 -12.20 -14.56
C ASN A 146 35.83 -13.56 -15.16
N GLY A 147 35.41 -13.60 -16.43
CA GLY A 147 35.03 -14.81 -17.15
C GLY A 147 33.71 -15.46 -16.65
N LYS A 148 32.92 -14.78 -15.81
CA LYS A 148 31.67 -15.32 -15.32
C LYS A 148 30.55 -15.20 -16.35
N ASP A 149 29.67 -16.22 -16.37
CA ASP A 149 28.44 -16.17 -17.15
C ASP A 149 27.45 -15.17 -16.53
N VAL A 150 26.93 -14.29 -17.37
CA VAL A 150 26.02 -13.22 -16.96
C VAL A 150 24.77 -13.19 -17.84
N VAL A 151 23.74 -12.56 -17.32
CA VAL A 151 22.58 -12.15 -18.09
C VAL A 151 22.51 -10.62 -18.12
N ILE A 152 22.12 -10.09 -19.26
CA ILE A 152 21.97 -8.67 -19.51
C ILE A 152 20.48 -8.41 -19.76
N LYS A 153 19.82 -7.76 -18.81
CA LYS A 153 18.43 -7.30 -18.92
C LYS A 153 18.43 -5.91 -19.54
N VAL A 154 17.70 -5.72 -20.63
CA VAL A 154 17.67 -4.47 -21.40
C VAL A 154 16.23 -4.04 -21.59
N ILE A 155 15.94 -2.77 -21.32
CA ILE A 155 14.61 -2.17 -21.55
C ILE A 155 14.32 -2.13 -23.06
N ARG A 156 13.08 -2.40 -23.44
CA ARG A 156 12.62 -2.31 -24.83
C ARG A 156 12.82 -0.87 -25.36
N PRO A 157 13.49 -0.68 -26.50
CA PRO A 157 13.70 0.65 -27.08
C PRO A 157 12.36 1.34 -27.36
N ASP A 158 12.36 2.66 -27.25
CA ASP A 158 11.21 3.52 -27.53
C ASP A 158 9.90 3.15 -26.79
N ILE A 159 10.00 2.41 -25.68
CA ILE A 159 8.81 2.01 -24.91
C ILE A 159 8.17 3.20 -24.17
N LEU A 160 8.95 4.17 -23.71
CA LEU A 160 8.47 5.31 -22.93
C LEU A 160 7.45 6.18 -23.69
N PRO A 161 7.65 6.57 -24.97
CA PRO A 161 6.63 7.26 -25.76
C PRO A 161 5.32 6.48 -25.90
N VAL A 162 5.40 5.15 -26.06
CA VAL A 162 4.23 4.27 -26.15
C VAL A 162 3.45 4.26 -24.82
N ILE A 163 4.18 4.10 -23.71
CA ILE A 163 3.62 4.16 -22.35
C ILE A 163 2.90 5.50 -22.12
N GLN A 164 3.57 6.62 -22.42
CA GLN A 164 2.98 7.94 -22.24
C GLN A 164 1.72 8.17 -23.09
N ALA A 165 1.71 7.66 -24.31
CA ALA A 165 0.52 7.74 -25.16
C ALA A 165 -0.65 6.94 -24.61
N ASP A 166 -0.41 5.70 -24.18
CA ASP A 166 -1.44 4.84 -23.59
C ASP A 166 -1.92 5.38 -22.24
N LEU A 167 -1.03 5.86 -21.36
CA LEU A 167 -1.39 6.48 -20.08
C LEU A 167 -2.33 7.70 -20.28
N LYS A 168 -2.04 8.57 -21.25
CA LYS A 168 -2.93 9.70 -21.57
C LYS A 168 -4.34 9.24 -21.91
N LEU A 169 -4.48 8.12 -22.63
CA LEU A 169 -5.77 7.55 -22.98
C LEU A 169 -6.46 6.91 -21.76
N ILE A 170 -5.71 6.16 -20.95
CA ILE A 170 -6.21 5.56 -19.70
C ILE A 170 -6.70 6.66 -18.74
N TYR A 171 -5.98 7.77 -18.57
CA TYR A 171 -6.44 8.92 -17.80
C TYR A 171 -7.72 9.54 -18.32
N ARG A 172 -7.86 9.63 -19.64
CA ARG A 172 -9.12 10.14 -20.25
C ARG A 172 -10.29 9.21 -19.94
N LEU A 173 -10.10 7.91 -20.08
CA LEU A 173 -11.11 6.91 -19.72
C LEU A 173 -11.46 6.98 -18.23
N ALA A 174 -10.46 7.05 -17.37
CA ALA A 174 -10.65 7.16 -15.92
C ALA A 174 -11.50 8.38 -15.50
N ARG A 175 -11.33 9.53 -16.18
CA ARG A 175 -12.17 10.73 -15.93
C ARG A 175 -13.63 10.54 -16.30
N TRP A 176 -13.95 9.59 -17.15
CA TRP A 176 -15.32 9.31 -17.57
C TRP A 176 -16.03 8.32 -16.64
N VAL A 177 -15.28 7.45 -15.97
CA VAL A 177 -15.81 6.44 -15.04
C VAL A 177 -16.77 7.03 -13.99
N PRO A 178 -16.46 8.16 -13.29
CA PRO A 178 -17.37 8.76 -12.32
C PRO A 178 -18.69 9.27 -12.90
N ARG A 179 -18.75 9.45 -14.22
CA ARG A 179 -19.96 9.89 -14.92
C ARG A 179 -20.77 8.73 -15.49
N LEU A 180 -20.10 7.61 -15.76
CA LEU A 180 -20.69 6.43 -16.40
C LEU A 180 -21.18 5.38 -15.40
N LEU A 181 -20.56 5.30 -14.24
CA LEU A 181 -20.88 4.30 -13.22
C LEU A 181 -21.48 4.95 -11.97
N PRO A 182 -22.52 4.36 -11.35
CA PRO A 182 -23.12 4.89 -10.11
C PRO A 182 -22.08 5.05 -8.98
N ASP A 183 -21.23 4.05 -8.78
CA ASP A 183 -20.17 4.03 -7.78
C ASP A 183 -18.83 4.58 -8.29
N GLY A 184 -18.79 5.15 -9.48
CA GLY A 184 -17.57 5.57 -10.16
C GLY A 184 -16.73 6.60 -9.38
N ARG A 185 -17.36 7.43 -8.54
CA ARG A 185 -16.66 8.36 -7.66
C ARG A 185 -15.95 7.64 -6.52
N ARG A 186 -16.57 6.61 -5.93
CA ARG A 186 -16.01 5.78 -4.85
C ARG A 186 -14.77 5.02 -5.32
N LEU A 187 -14.73 4.59 -6.57
CA LEU A 187 -13.62 3.84 -7.14
C LEU A 187 -12.34 4.67 -7.34
N ARG A 188 -12.40 6.00 -7.25
CA ARG A 188 -11.27 6.93 -7.43
C ARG A 188 -10.39 6.60 -8.65
N PRO A 189 -10.97 6.42 -9.85
CA PRO A 189 -10.27 5.83 -10.99
C PRO A 189 -9.04 6.63 -11.42
N THR A 190 -9.03 7.95 -11.24
CA THR A 190 -7.86 8.79 -11.57
C THR A 190 -6.68 8.54 -10.61
N GLU A 191 -6.95 8.22 -9.34
CA GLU A 191 -5.91 7.86 -8.37
C GLU A 191 -5.33 6.48 -8.70
N VAL A 192 -6.18 5.53 -9.08
CA VAL A 192 -5.76 4.20 -9.55
C VAL A 192 -4.81 4.32 -10.76
N VAL A 193 -5.13 5.18 -11.73
CA VAL A 193 -4.27 5.40 -12.90
C VAL A 193 -2.96 6.08 -12.50
N ARG A 194 -2.97 7.00 -11.54
CA ARG A 194 -1.75 7.64 -11.03
C ARG A 194 -0.83 6.64 -10.33
N GLU A 195 -1.39 5.75 -9.55
CA GLU A 195 -0.64 4.66 -8.92
C GLU A 195 -0.02 3.72 -9.96
N TYR A 196 -0.82 3.38 -10.99
CA TYR A 196 -0.35 2.60 -12.13
C TYR A 196 0.79 3.27 -12.89
N GLU A 197 0.65 4.57 -13.22
CA GLU A 197 1.70 5.35 -13.89
C GLU A 197 3.00 5.30 -13.09
N LYS A 198 2.93 5.54 -11.78
CA LYS A 198 4.10 5.49 -10.91
C LYS A 198 4.78 4.12 -10.97
N THR A 199 4.01 3.03 -10.80
CA THR A 199 4.54 1.67 -10.86
C THR A 199 5.20 1.37 -12.21
N LEU A 200 4.54 1.75 -13.30
CA LEU A 200 5.03 1.49 -14.66
C LEU A 200 6.31 2.28 -15.00
N ILE A 201 6.39 3.55 -14.56
CA ILE A 201 7.60 4.36 -14.73
C ILE A 201 8.74 3.85 -13.86
N ASP A 202 8.43 3.40 -12.63
CA ASP A 202 9.42 2.81 -11.73
C ASP A 202 10.04 1.53 -12.32
N GLU A 203 9.27 0.71 -13.06
CA GLU A 203 9.76 -0.48 -13.77
C GLU A 203 10.72 -0.16 -14.95
N LEU A 204 10.69 1.06 -15.48
CA LEU A 204 11.62 1.50 -16.53
C LEU A 204 13.00 1.89 -15.99
N ASN A 205 13.24 1.72 -14.71
CA ASN A 205 14.52 2.07 -14.10
C ASN A 205 15.20 0.83 -13.50
N LEU A 206 16.03 0.17 -14.30
CA LEU A 206 16.75 -1.03 -13.88
C LEU A 206 17.80 -0.78 -12.79
N LEU A 207 18.24 0.47 -12.54
CA LEU A 207 19.08 0.78 -11.38
C LEU A 207 18.34 0.55 -10.06
N ARG A 208 17.02 0.80 -10.03
CA ARG A 208 16.21 0.49 -8.84
C ARG A 208 16.10 -1.01 -8.60
N GLU A 209 15.86 -1.78 -9.66
CA GLU A 209 15.84 -3.24 -9.57
C GLU A 209 17.20 -3.78 -9.13
N SER A 210 18.30 -3.23 -9.67
CA SER A 210 19.67 -3.55 -9.25
C SER A 210 19.90 -3.28 -7.76
N ALA A 211 19.50 -2.11 -7.27
CA ALA A 211 19.62 -1.74 -5.86
C ALA A 211 18.79 -2.66 -4.95
N ASN A 212 17.58 -3.02 -5.38
CA ASN A 212 16.72 -3.95 -4.65
C ASN A 212 17.35 -5.35 -4.56
N ALA A 213 17.88 -5.85 -5.67
CA ALA A 213 18.55 -7.15 -5.73
C ALA A 213 19.79 -7.18 -4.82
N ILE A 214 20.63 -6.13 -4.84
CA ILE A 214 21.79 -5.98 -3.97
C ILE A 214 21.36 -5.98 -2.49
N GLN A 215 20.29 -5.27 -2.16
CA GLN A 215 19.77 -5.22 -0.78
C GLN A 215 19.26 -6.60 -0.33
N LEU A 216 18.47 -7.30 -1.17
CA LEU A 216 17.97 -8.65 -0.85
C LEU A 216 19.13 -9.65 -0.73
N ARG A 217 20.13 -9.58 -1.63
CA ARG A 217 21.32 -10.42 -1.55
C ARG A 217 22.07 -10.23 -0.23
N ARG A 218 22.27 -8.99 0.19
CA ARG A 218 22.92 -8.67 1.49
C ARG A 218 22.11 -9.20 2.68
N ASN A 219 20.78 -9.11 2.64
CA ASN A 219 19.91 -9.61 3.69
C ASN A 219 20.00 -11.14 3.84
N PHE A 220 20.30 -11.85 2.76
CA PHE A 220 20.41 -13.31 2.71
C PHE A 220 21.84 -13.80 2.42
N GLU A 221 22.85 -12.96 2.71
CA GLU A 221 24.26 -13.35 2.58
C GLU A 221 24.52 -14.63 3.40
N ASN A 222 25.16 -15.62 2.76
CA ASN A 222 25.43 -16.95 3.32
C ASN A 222 24.20 -17.72 3.83
N SER A 223 22.98 -17.37 3.39
CA SER A 223 21.77 -18.08 3.76
C SER A 223 21.62 -19.40 2.99
N PRO A 224 21.34 -20.53 3.66
CA PRO A 224 21.04 -21.78 2.95
C PRO A 224 19.62 -21.82 2.39
N MET A 225 18.79 -20.76 2.58
CA MET A 225 17.39 -20.77 2.22
C MET A 225 17.11 -20.05 0.89
N LEU A 226 17.75 -18.88 0.70
CA LEU A 226 17.54 -18.02 -0.47
C LEU A 226 18.87 -17.50 -0.99
N TYR A 227 19.06 -17.58 -2.28
CA TYR A 227 20.14 -16.99 -3.03
C TYR A 227 19.59 -15.92 -3.98
N ILE A 228 20.20 -14.77 -3.99
CA ILE A 228 19.95 -13.71 -4.98
C ILE A 228 21.21 -13.55 -5.83
N PRO A 229 21.12 -13.60 -7.18
CA PRO A 229 22.27 -13.48 -8.06
C PRO A 229 23.05 -12.20 -7.83
N GLU A 230 24.35 -12.25 -8.05
CA GLU A 230 25.23 -11.10 -7.96
C GLU A 230 24.89 -10.09 -9.06
N VAL A 231 24.76 -8.80 -8.68
CA VAL A 231 24.55 -7.70 -9.61
C VAL A 231 25.88 -6.99 -9.83
N TYR A 232 26.27 -6.84 -11.07
CA TYR A 232 27.50 -6.14 -11.47
C TYR A 232 27.20 -4.65 -11.70
N SER A 233 27.17 -3.88 -10.62
CA SER A 233 26.73 -2.47 -10.60
C SER A 233 27.46 -1.57 -11.58
N ASP A 234 28.76 -1.83 -11.82
CA ASP A 234 29.60 -1.05 -12.74
C ASP A 234 29.13 -1.17 -14.21
N TYR A 235 28.34 -2.20 -14.52
CA TYR A 235 27.74 -2.45 -15.83
C TYR A 235 26.25 -2.16 -15.87
N CYS A 236 25.70 -1.55 -14.82
CA CYS A 236 24.26 -1.23 -14.74
C CYS A 236 24.01 0.24 -15.09
N SER A 237 22.89 0.48 -15.78
CA SER A 237 22.39 1.82 -16.10
C SER A 237 20.86 1.85 -15.92
N GLN A 238 20.24 2.98 -16.18
CA GLN A 238 18.79 3.08 -16.13
C GLN A 238 18.08 2.08 -17.06
N ASN A 239 18.66 1.80 -18.23
CA ASN A 239 18.07 0.96 -19.27
C ASN A 239 18.68 -0.45 -19.35
N MET A 240 19.69 -0.74 -18.55
CA MET A 240 20.43 -2.00 -18.58
C MET A 240 20.81 -2.46 -17.17
N MET A 241 20.67 -3.75 -16.91
CA MET A 241 21.13 -4.41 -15.69
C MET A 241 21.92 -5.67 -16.06
N VAL A 242 23.10 -5.82 -15.46
CA VAL A 242 23.95 -7.00 -15.63
C VAL A 242 24.00 -7.75 -14.31
N MET A 243 23.66 -9.03 -14.35
CA MET A 243 23.66 -9.90 -13.19
C MET A 243 24.18 -11.30 -13.52
N GLU A 244 24.58 -12.02 -12.52
CA GLU A 244 25.01 -13.41 -12.61
C GLU A 244 23.95 -14.27 -13.28
N ARG A 245 24.37 -15.12 -14.23
CA ARG A 245 23.52 -16.15 -14.81
C ARG A 245 23.33 -17.28 -13.82
N ILE A 246 22.08 -17.58 -13.48
CA ILE A 246 21.75 -18.69 -12.60
C ILE A 246 21.42 -19.95 -13.43
N TYR A 247 21.64 -21.08 -12.79
CA TYR A 247 21.24 -22.40 -13.27
C TYR A 247 20.43 -23.07 -12.18
N GLY A 248 19.16 -23.36 -12.46
CA GLY A 248 18.24 -23.93 -11.48
C GLY A 248 16.99 -24.50 -12.13
N ILE A 249 16.22 -25.24 -11.36
CA ILE A 249 14.94 -25.80 -11.77
C ILE A 249 13.85 -24.79 -11.41
N PRO A 250 12.98 -24.38 -12.35
CA PRO A 250 11.84 -23.55 -12.02
C PRO A 250 10.99 -24.17 -10.90
N VAL A 251 10.60 -23.39 -9.91
CA VAL A 251 9.81 -23.91 -8.77
C VAL A 251 8.45 -24.48 -9.20
N SER A 252 7.94 -24.06 -10.35
CA SER A 252 6.71 -24.59 -10.95
C SER A 252 6.87 -25.96 -11.58
N ASP A 253 8.09 -26.40 -11.87
CA ASP A 253 8.36 -27.71 -12.45
C ASP A 253 8.58 -28.76 -11.33
N VAL A 254 7.49 -29.11 -10.67
CA VAL A 254 7.48 -30.09 -9.58
C VAL A 254 8.06 -31.44 -10.01
N ALA A 255 7.75 -31.87 -11.24
CA ALA A 255 8.24 -33.16 -11.76
C ALA A 255 9.77 -33.16 -11.90
N ALA A 256 10.37 -32.06 -12.38
CA ALA A 256 11.82 -31.94 -12.46
C ALA A 256 12.47 -31.89 -11.08
N LEU A 257 11.85 -31.20 -10.10
CA LEU A 257 12.32 -31.18 -8.72
C LEU A 257 12.29 -32.55 -8.06
N GLU A 258 11.20 -33.31 -8.23
CA GLU A 258 11.08 -34.69 -7.73
C GLU A 258 12.12 -35.63 -8.39
N LYS A 259 12.31 -35.49 -9.71
CA LYS A 259 13.31 -36.26 -10.44
C LYS A 259 14.73 -35.97 -9.98
N ASN A 260 15.00 -34.71 -9.56
CA ASN A 260 16.29 -34.31 -8.97
C ASN A 260 16.47 -34.82 -7.54
N GLY A 261 15.47 -35.43 -6.93
CA GLY A 261 15.51 -35.90 -5.53
C GLY A 261 15.40 -34.80 -4.50
N THR A 262 14.82 -33.64 -4.88
CA THR A 262 14.69 -32.47 -4.02
C THR A 262 13.81 -32.77 -2.80
N ASN A 263 14.27 -32.39 -1.60
CA ASN A 263 13.47 -32.50 -0.39
C ASN A 263 12.32 -31.47 -0.41
N MET A 264 11.18 -31.88 -0.98
CA MET A 264 10.02 -31.03 -1.24
C MET A 264 9.42 -30.44 0.04
N LYS A 265 9.41 -31.23 1.14
CA LYS A 265 8.93 -30.76 2.43
C LYS A 265 9.80 -29.63 2.97
N LEU A 266 11.11 -29.82 3.00
CA LEU A 266 12.05 -28.80 3.48
C LEU A 266 12.00 -27.55 2.60
N LEU A 267 11.87 -27.72 1.28
CA LEU A 267 11.73 -26.64 0.32
C LEU A 267 10.47 -25.82 0.62
N ALA A 268 9.32 -26.44 0.78
CA ALA A 268 8.06 -25.77 1.11
C ALA A 268 8.13 -25.02 2.44
N GLU A 269 8.69 -25.63 3.50
CA GLU A 269 8.89 -24.98 4.80
C GLU A 269 9.84 -23.78 4.69
N ARG A 270 10.89 -23.87 3.86
CA ARG A 270 11.84 -22.77 3.62
C ARG A 270 11.17 -21.60 2.91
N GLY A 271 10.29 -21.82 1.95
CA GLY A 271 9.53 -20.76 1.29
C GLY A 271 8.77 -19.90 2.28
N VAL A 272 8.10 -20.53 3.24
CA VAL A 272 7.40 -19.82 4.34
C VAL A 272 8.41 -19.05 5.21
N LYS A 273 9.52 -19.69 5.62
CA LYS A 273 10.53 -19.03 6.45
C LYS A 273 11.19 -17.85 5.75
N VAL A 274 11.49 -17.95 4.46
CA VAL A 274 12.04 -16.87 3.65
C VAL A 274 11.09 -15.68 3.64
N PHE A 275 9.80 -15.92 3.42
CA PHE A 275 8.79 -14.86 3.43
C PHE A 275 8.74 -14.13 4.79
N PHE A 276 8.58 -14.87 5.89
CA PHE A 276 8.51 -14.27 7.22
C PHE A 276 9.81 -13.56 7.63
N THR A 277 10.95 -14.08 7.20
CA THR A 277 12.27 -13.45 7.42
C THR A 277 12.36 -12.09 6.72
N GLN A 278 11.99 -12.02 5.46
CA GLN A 278 11.97 -10.77 4.69
C GLN A 278 11.05 -9.73 5.32
N VAL A 279 9.86 -10.14 5.73
CA VAL A 279 8.84 -9.25 6.29
C VAL A 279 9.22 -8.76 7.69
N PHE A 280 9.54 -9.68 8.61
CA PHE A 280 9.68 -9.36 10.03
C PHE A 280 11.11 -9.10 10.47
N ARG A 281 12.11 -9.78 9.92
CA ARG A 281 13.52 -9.50 10.22
C ARG A 281 14.00 -8.27 9.43
N ASP A 282 13.83 -8.31 8.10
CA ASP A 282 14.47 -7.35 7.21
C ASP A 282 13.60 -6.12 6.95
N SER A 283 12.27 -6.20 7.14
CA SER A 283 11.30 -5.15 6.78
C SER A 283 11.37 -4.77 5.30
N PHE A 284 11.93 -5.64 4.49
CA PHE A 284 12.15 -5.48 3.06
C PHE A 284 11.93 -6.82 2.37
N PHE A 285 10.90 -6.91 1.55
CA PHE A 285 10.47 -8.18 0.98
C PHE A 285 10.23 -8.09 -0.52
N HIS A 286 10.53 -9.17 -1.20
CA HIS A 286 10.20 -9.38 -2.60
C HIS A 286 8.68 -9.50 -2.73
N ALA A 287 8.07 -8.54 -3.41
CA ALA A 287 6.62 -8.42 -3.48
C ALA A 287 5.99 -9.10 -4.73
N ASP A 288 6.80 -9.74 -5.55
CA ASP A 288 6.36 -10.46 -6.75
C ASP A 288 6.96 -11.88 -6.82
N MET A 289 6.76 -12.68 -5.78
CA MET A 289 7.21 -14.08 -5.69
C MET A 289 6.37 -15.00 -6.58
N HIS A 290 6.14 -14.57 -7.83
CA HIS A 290 5.49 -15.41 -8.82
C HIS A 290 6.39 -16.62 -9.16
N PRO A 291 5.83 -17.83 -9.39
CA PRO A 291 6.62 -19.02 -9.71
C PRO A 291 7.60 -18.86 -10.89
N GLY A 292 7.35 -17.93 -11.80
CA GLY A 292 8.24 -17.62 -12.91
C GLY A 292 9.52 -16.88 -12.52
N ASN A 293 9.56 -16.27 -11.33
CA ASN A 293 10.69 -15.48 -10.81
C ASN A 293 11.51 -16.27 -9.79
N ILE A 294 11.14 -17.53 -9.53
CA ILE A 294 11.73 -18.37 -8.48
C ILE A 294 12.23 -19.67 -9.07
N PHE A 295 13.50 -19.95 -8.80
CA PHE A 295 14.15 -21.21 -9.15
C PHE A 295 14.62 -21.93 -7.88
N VAL A 296 15.00 -23.18 -8.03
CA VAL A 296 15.59 -24.01 -6.98
C VAL A 296 16.94 -24.52 -7.47
N SER A 297 17.98 -24.38 -6.66
CA SER A 297 19.29 -24.95 -6.96
C SER A 297 19.21 -26.46 -7.05
N TYR A 298 19.82 -27.03 -8.08
CA TYR A 298 19.89 -28.49 -8.28
C TYR A 298 21.10 -29.13 -7.60
N GLU A 299 22.05 -28.31 -7.08
CA GLU A 299 23.34 -28.80 -6.56
C GLU A 299 23.20 -29.60 -5.25
N HIS A 300 22.25 -29.21 -4.39
CA HIS A 300 22.05 -29.82 -3.08
C HIS A 300 20.59 -30.21 -2.85
N PRO A 301 20.09 -31.29 -3.49
CA PRO A 301 18.67 -31.65 -3.41
C PRO A 301 18.18 -31.92 -1.99
N GLU A 302 19.02 -32.50 -1.12
CA GLU A 302 18.69 -32.74 0.29
C GLU A 302 18.59 -31.44 1.12
N ASN A 303 19.25 -30.38 0.66
CA ASN A 303 19.30 -29.08 1.32
C ASN A 303 18.91 -27.96 0.32
N PRO A 304 17.71 -28.00 -0.29
CA PRO A 304 17.35 -27.20 -1.44
C PRO A 304 17.31 -25.70 -1.10
N GLN A 305 17.90 -24.88 -1.97
CA GLN A 305 17.96 -23.43 -1.84
C GLN A 305 17.13 -22.77 -2.94
N TYR A 306 16.30 -21.78 -2.57
CA TYR A 306 15.62 -20.93 -3.53
C TYR A 306 16.58 -19.96 -4.20
N ILE A 307 16.31 -19.61 -5.45
CA ILE A 307 16.99 -18.56 -6.20
C ILE A 307 15.92 -17.58 -6.69
N GLY A 308 16.02 -16.31 -6.32
CA GLY A 308 15.13 -15.25 -6.77
C GLY A 308 15.80 -14.38 -7.82
N ILE A 309 15.14 -14.10 -8.96
CA ILE A 309 15.78 -13.45 -10.12
C ILE A 309 15.22 -12.09 -10.50
N ASP A 310 13.99 -11.76 -10.20
CA ASP A 310 13.36 -10.48 -10.56
C ASP A 310 13.01 -9.69 -9.28
N CYS A 311 13.78 -8.65 -8.99
CA CYS A 311 13.63 -7.81 -7.82
C CYS A 311 12.99 -6.44 -8.16
N GLY A 312 12.27 -6.34 -9.27
CA GLY A 312 11.65 -5.10 -9.74
C GLY A 312 10.61 -4.56 -8.77
N ILE A 313 9.84 -5.43 -8.13
CA ILE A 313 8.80 -5.05 -7.15
C ILE A 313 9.18 -5.55 -5.77
N VAL A 314 9.43 -4.61 -4.87
CA VAL A 314 9.71 -4.88 -3.45
C VAL A 314 8.76 -4.11 -2.56
N GLY A 315 8.47 -4.66 -1.40
CA GLY A 315 7.73 -3.98 -0.35
C GLY A 315 8.63 -3.65 0.84
N SER A 316 8.32 -2.59 1.55
CA SER A 316 8.98 -2.24 2.80
C SER A 316 7.95 -1.92 3.87
N LEU A 317 8.24 -2.31 5.11
CA LEU A 317 7.41 -2.00 6.26
C LEU A 317 8.17 -1.05 7.19
N ASN A 318 7.49 -0.02 7.67
CA ASN A 318 8.03 0.77 8.76
C ASN A 318 7.98 0.00 10.10
N LYS A 319 8.63 0.53 11.14
CA LYS A 319 8.72 -0.15 12.44
C LYS A 319 7.35 -0.34 13.10
N GLU A 320 6.44 0.60 12.91
CA GLU A 320 5.10 0.59 13.50
C GLU A 320 4.21 -0.43 12.80
N ASP A 321 4.11 -0.39 11.47
CA ASP A 321 3.33 -1.35 10.69
C ASP A 321 3.80 -2.80 10.94
N LYS A 322 5.13 -3.00 11.01
CA LYS A 322 5.69 -4.31 11.31
C LYS A 322 5.27 -4.83 12.69
N ARG A 323 5.31 -3.97 13.72
CA ARG A 323 4.86 -4.33 15.07
C ARG A 323 3.38 -4.68 15.08
N TYR A 324 2.53 -3.82 14.51
CA TYR A 324 1.10 -4.07 14.44
C TYR A 324 0.76 -5.34 13.68
N LEU A 325 1.43 -5.61 12.56
CA LEU A 325 1.26 -6.85 11.82
C LEU A 325 1.60 -8.07 12.68
N ALA A 326 2.73 -8.06 13.36
CA ALA A 326 3.15 -9.19 14.19
C ALA A 326 2.18 -9.42 15.36
N GLU A 327 1.77 -8.35 16.06
CA GLU A 327 0.80 -8.43 17.14
C GLU A 327 -0.57 -8.92 16.63
N ASN A 328 -1.03 -8.44 15.48
CA ASN A 328 -2.26 -8.92 14.84
C ASN A 328 -2.19 -10.41 14.48
N PHE A 329 -1.07 -10.86 13.89
CA PHE A 329 -0.90 -12.28 13.58
C PHE A 329 -0.98 -13.15 14.83
N ILE A 330 -0.29 -12.75 15.92
CA ILE A 330 -0.32 -13.52 17.17
C ILE A 330 -1.71 -13.52 17.81
N ALA A 331 -2.36 -12.35 17.89
CA ALA A 331 -3.72 -12.27 18.41
C ALA A 331 -4.68 -13.15 17.59
N PHE A 332 -4.56 -13.11 16.26
CA PHE A 332 -5.32 -13.95 15.36
C PHE A 332 -5.06 -15.45 15.59
N PHE A 333 -3.80 -15.86 15.71
CA PHE A 333 -3.42 -17.25 16.03
C PHE A 333 -3.97 -17.75 17.36
N ASN A 334 -4.08 -16.83 18.33
CA ASN A 334 -4.63 -17.15 19.65
C ASN A 334 -6.15 -17.01 19.71
N ARG A 335 -6.81 -16.71 18.56
CA ARG A 335 -8.27 -16.43 18.46
C ARG A 335 -8.72 -15.27 19.36
N ASP A 336 -7.82 -14.33 19.63
CA ASP A 336 -8.13 -13.13 20.39
C ASP A 336 -8.62 -12.02 19.43
N TYR A 337 -9.88 -12.16 19.00
CA TYR A 337 -10.49 -11.27 18.01
C TYR A 337 -10.70 -9.86 18.56
N ARG A 338 -10.88 -9.73 19.87
CA ARG A 338 -10.95 -8.42 20.50
C ARG A 338 -9.64 -7.67 20.35
N LYS A 339 -8.53 -8.34 20.65
CA LYS A 339 -7.19 -7.76 20.47
C LYS A 339 -6.91 -7.40 19.02
N VAL A 340 -7.34 -8.22 18.06
CA VAL A 340 -7.24 -7.90 16.62
C VAL A 340 -8.00 -6.61 16.30
N ALA A 341 -9.25 -6.46 16.80
CA ALA A 341 -10.03 -5.26 16.56
C ALA A 341 -9.40 -4.00 17.19
N GLU A 342 -8.96 -4.09 18.45
CA GLU A 342 -8.26 -3.02 19.15
C GLU A 342 -7.00 -2.57 18.40
N LEU A 343 -6.16 -3.51 17.96
CA LEU A 343 -4.93 -3.22 17.20
C LEU A 343 -5.21 -2.49 15.88
N HIS A 344 -6.31 -2.80 15.19
CA HIS A 344 -6.68 -2.09 13.97
C HIS A 344 -7.11 -0.64 14.23
N VAL A 345 -7.77 -0.38 15.36
CA VAL A 345 -8.14 0.99 15.80
C VAL A 345 -6.88 1.76 16.24
N ASP A 346 -6.06 1.14 17.09
CA ASP A 346 -4.83 1.75 17.65
C ASP A 346 -3.81 2.10 16.56
N SER A 347 -3.73 1.29 15.50
CA SER A 347 -2.85 1.57 14.35
C SER A 347 -3.38 2.64 13.40
N GLY A 348 -4.64 3.06 13.56
CA GLY A 348 -5.29 3.99 12.65
C GLY A 348 -5.67 3.36 11.30
N TRP A 349 -5.69 2.02 11.20
CA TRP A 349 -6.12 1.34 9.98
C TRP A 349 -7.63 1.41 9.77
N VAL A 350 -8.39 1.53 10.85
CA VAL A 350 -9.81 1.89 10.85
C VAL A 350 -10.01 3.20 11.61
N PRO A 351 -11.09 3.95 11.34
CA PRO A 351 -11.38 5.21 12.04
C PRO A 351 -11.42 5.04 13.57
N PRO A 352 -10.95 6.03 14.36
CA PRO A 352 -10.89 5.93 15.82
C PRO A 352 -12.27 5.86 16.49
N ASP A 353 -13.34 6.22 15.79
CA ASP A 353 -14.74 6.11 16.23
C ASP A 353 -15.37 4.75 15.88
N THR A 354 -14.60 3.81 15.36
CA THR A 354 -15.07 2.45 15.07
C THR A 354 -15.43 1.73 16.36
N ASN A 355 -16.67 1.17 16.42
CA ASN A 355 -17.09 0.34 17.53
C ASN A 355 -16.29 -0.98 17.54
N VAL A 356 -15.45 -1.15 18.56
CA VAL A 356 -14.57 -2.32 18.71
C VAL A 356 -15.38 -3.61 18.86
N GLU A 357 -16.51 -3.60 19.54
CA GLU A 357 -17.35 -4.81 19.76
C GLU A 357 -18.00 -5.28 18.46
N ASP A 358 -18.54 -4.35 17.66
CA ASP A 358 -19.12 -4.66 16.35
C ASP A 358 -18.05 -5.19 15.38
N PHE A 359 -16.86 -4.61 15.44
CA PHE A 359 -15.73 -5.03 14.60
C PHE A 359 -15.19 -6.39 15.04
N GLU A 360 -15.02 -6.63 16.35
CA GLU A 360 -14.69 -7.95 16.90
C GLU A 360 -15.68 -9.02 16.45
N PHE A 361 -16.99 -8.74 16.57
CA PHE A 361 -18.02 -9.67 16.14
C PHE A 361 -17.93 -9.99 14.64
N ALA A 362 -17.70 -8.99 13.82
CA ALA A 362 -17.54 -9.17 12.37
C ALA A 362 -16.29 -10.00 12.03
N ILE A 363 -15.15 -9.76 12.69
CA ILE A 363 -13.93 -10.56 12.56
C ILE A 363 -14.19 -12.01 12.99
N ARG A 364 -14.78 -12.21 14.16
CA ARG A 364 -15.12 -13.54 14.70
C ARG A 364 -16.01 -14.33 13.75
N THR A 365 -17.05 -13.69 13.20
CA THR A 365 -17.99 -14.33 12.26
C THR A 365 -17.30 -14.90 11.03
N VAL A 366 -16.27 -14.23 10.54
CA VAL A 366 -15.51 -14.66 9.36
C VAL A 366 -14.44 -15.69 9.72
N CYS A 367 -13.78 -15.52 10.87
CA CYS A 367 -12.58 -16.28 11.21
C CYS A 367 -12.90 -17.59 11.95
N GLU A 368 -13.90 -17.61 12.84
CA GLU A 368 -14.21 -18.80 13.66
C GLU A 368 -14.54 -20.04 12.81
N PRO A 369 -15.39 -19.96 11.77
CA PRO A 369 -15.68 -21.11 10.92
C PRO A 369 -14.45 -21.67 10.17
N ILE A 370 -13.43 -20.84 9.99
CA ILE A 370 -12.19 -21.23 9.34
C ILE A 370 -11.35 -22.10 10.28
N PHE A 371 -11.30 -21.74 11.56
CA PHE A 371 -10.55 -22.47 12.59
C PHE A 371 -11.18 -23.80 13.02
N GLU A 372 -12.41 -24.09 12.60
CA GLU A 372 -13.02 -25.42 12.77
C GLU A 372 -12.41 -26.47 11.84
N LYS A 373 -11.75 -26.02 10.75
CA LYS A 373 -11.07 -26.90 9.80
C LYS A 373 -9.67 -27.26 10.32
N PRO A 374 -9.13 -28.42 9.90
CA PRO A 374 -7.72 -28.72 10.13
C PRO A 374 -6.82 -27.60 9.61
N LEU A 375 -5.85 -27.17 10.39
CA LEU A 375 -4.97 -26.03 10.04
C LEU A 375 -4.31 -26.18 8.66
N ALA A 376 -3.99 -27.41 8.28
CA ALA A 376 -3.43 -27.72 6.95
C ALA A 376 -4.40 -27.44 5.78
N GLU A 377 -5.71 -27.39 6.03
CA GLU A 377 -6.73 -27.10 5.02
C GLU A 377 -7.07 -25.60 4.93
N ILE A 378 -6.62 -24.80 5.90
CA ILE A 378 -6.89 -23.37 5.95
C ILE A 378 -5.95 -22.64 4.99
N SER A 379 -6.50 -21.90 4.03
CA SER A 379 -5.74 -20.96 3.22
C SER A 379 -5.60 -19.64 3.95
N PHE A 380 -4.38 -19.34 4.37
CA PHE A 380 -4.07 -18.09 5.07
C PHE A 380 -4.29 -16.85 4.22
N GLY A 381 -3.92 -16.93 2.96
CA GLY A 381 -4.15 -15.83 2.03
C GLY A 381 -5.64 -15.53 1.83
N HIS A 382 -6.51 -16.54 1.81
CA HIS A 382 -7.97 -16.34 1.77
C HIS A 382 -8.53 -15.78 3.08
N VAL A 383 -7.99 -16.22 4.22
CA VAL A 383 -8.35 -15.67 5.53
C VAL A 383 -8.05 -14.16 5.57
N LEU A 384 -6.85 -13.78 5.17
CA LEU A 384 -6.42 -12.39 5.14
C LEU A 384 -7.28 -11.56 4.17
N LEU A 385 -7.63 -12.13 3.02
CA LEU A 385 -8.54 -11.50 2.07
C LEU A 385 -9.93 -11.25 2.68
N ASN A 386 -10.49 -12.24 3.36
CA ASN A 386 -11.79 -12.12 4.02
C ASN A 386 -11.74 -11.09 5.16
N LEU A 387 -10.65 -11.07 5.91
CA LEU A 387 -10.42 -10.08 6.97
C LEU A 387 -10.37 -8.66 6.39
N PHE A 388 -9.66 -8.44 5.30
CA PHE A 388 -9.63 -7.13 4.61
C PHE A 388 -11.01 -6.73 4.08
N ASN A 389 -11.78 -7.67 3.52
CA ASN A 389 -13.14 -7.39 3.06
C ASN A 389 -14.07 -7.02 4.22
N THR A 390 -13.87 -7.63 5.38
CA THR A 390 -14.62 -7.30 6.60
C THR A 390 -14.22 -5.93 7.11
N ALA A 391 -12.93 -5.66 7.24
CA ALA A 391 -12.43 -4.37 7.73
C ALA A 391 -12.82 -3.18 6.82
N ARG A 392 -12.96 -3.40 5.52
CA ARG A 392 -13.52 -2.40 4.59
C ARG A 392 -14.93 -1.94 4.94
N ARG A 393 -15.77 -2.79 5.52
CA ARG A 393 -17.10 -2.42 6.00
C ARG A 393 -17.04 -1.40 7.14
N PHE A 394 -15.90 -1.35 7.82
CA PHE A 394 -15.56 -0.38 8.87
C PHE A 394 -14.68 0.76 8.37
N ASN A 395 -14.74 1.07 7.05
CA ASN A 395 -13.99 2.14 6.39
C ASN A 395 -12.46 2.01 6.51
N MET A 396 -11.92 0.79 6.61
CA MET A 396 -10.48 0.55 6.60
C MET A 396 -9.87 1.07 5.30
N GLU A 397 -8.87 1.93 5.42
CA GLU A 397 -7.99 2.32 4.31
C GLU A 397 -6.88 1.28 4.17
N VAL A 398 -6.95 0.48 3.11
CA VAL A 398 -5.93 -0.56 2.88
C VAL A 398 -4.66 0.06 2.32
N GLN A 399 -3.57 -0.06 3.05
CA GLN A 399 -2.26 0.41 2.61
C GLN A 399 -1.72 -0.45 1.45
N PRO A 400 -1.08 0.16 0.42
CA PRO A 400 -0.52 -0.58 -0.72
C PRO A 400 0.44 -1.70 -0.31
N GLN A 401 1.25 -1.49 0.72
CA GLN A 401 2.20 -2.47 1.25
C GLN A 401 1.51 -3.73 1.77
N LEU A 402 0.33 -3.59 2.41
CA LEU A 402 -0.45 -4.73 2.90
C LEU A 402 -1.06 -5.54 1.75
N VAL A 403 -1.42 -4.89 0.65
CA VAL A 403 -1.89 -5.57 -0.57
C VAL A 403 -0.76 -6.38 -1.19
N LEU A 404 0.45 -5.81 -1.29
CA LEU A 404 1.63 -6.51 -1.78
C LEU A 404 1.98 -7.71 -0.89
N LEU A 405 1.94 -7.52 0.43
CA LEU A 405 2.16 -8.59 1.42
C LEU A 405 1.17 -9.73 1.25
N GLN A 406 -0.12 -9.42 1.12
CA GLN A 406 -1.18 -10.39 0.90
C GLN A 406 -0.97 -11.18 -0.40
N LYS A 407 -0.66 -10.49 -1.51
CA LYS A 407 -0.36 -11.10 -2.81
C LYS A 407 0.81 -12.08 -2.68
N THR A 408 1.90 -11.64 -2.05
CA THR A 408 3.10 -12.46 -1.86
C THR A 408 2.80 -13.69 -1.00
N LEU A 409 2.05 -13.52 0.08
CA LEU A 409 1.67 -14.62 0.96
C LEU A 409 0.81 -15.66 0.23
N LEU A 410 -0.13 -15.22 -0.62
CA LEU A 410 -0.93 -16.13 -1.46
C LEU A 410 -0.04 -16.96 -2.41
N TYR A 411 0.98 -16.34 -3.02
CA TYR A 411 1.93 -17.06 -3.86
C TYR A 411 2.77 -18.07 -3.06
N VAL A 412 3.31 -17.65 -1.91
CA VAL A 412 4.11 -18.53 -1.03
C VAL A 412 3.29 -19.73 -0.56
N GLU A 413 2.03 -19.49 -0.18
CA GLU A 413 1.11 -20.57 0.20
C GLU A 413 0.80 -21.49 -0.99
N GLY A 414 0.47 -20.92 -2.16
CA GLY A 414 0.14 -21.69 -3.36
C GLY A 414 1.30 -22.55 -3.82
N VAL A 415 2.51 -21.99 -3.92
CA VAL A 415 3.74 -22.74 -4.26
C VAL A 415 4.04 -23.78 -3.18
N GLY A 416 3.97 -23.40 -1.90
CA GLY A 416 4.23 -24.31 -0.80
C GLY A 416 3.33 -25.54 -0.81
N ARG A 417 2.02 -25.38 -1.08
CA ARG A 417 1.07 -26.48 -1.20
C ARG A 417 1.27 -27.30 -2.47
N GLN A 418 1.71 -26.69 -3.56
CA GLN A 418 2.04 -27.40 -4.80
C GLN A 418 3.26 -28.31 -4.60
N LEU A 419 4.27 -27.84 -3.85
CA LEU A 419 5.47 -28.61 -3.51
C LEU A 419 5.19 -29.68 -2.46
N TYR A 420 4.41 -29.36 -1.43
CA TYR A 420 4.06 -30.23 -0.32
C TYR A 420 2.61 -29.99 0.13
N PRO A 421 1.63 -30.78 -0.37
CA PRO A 421 0.19 -30.58 -0.09
C PRO A 421 -0.18 -30.56 1.40
N GLN A 422 0.61 -31.21 2.25
CA GLN A 422 0.42 -31.28 3.70
C GLN A 422 1.12 -30.15 4.45
N LEU A 423 1.59 -29.10 3.76
CA LEU A 423 2.24 -27.95 4.38
C LEU A 423 1.29 -27.27 5.34
N ASP A 424 1.67 -27.26 6.62
CA ASP A 424 1.03 -26.47 7.66
C ASP A 424 1.79 -25.16 7.81
N LEU A 425 1.29 -24.11 7.15
CA LEU A 425 1.87 -22.78 7.16
C LEU A 425 1.89 -22.19 8.58
N TRP A 426 0.86 -22.53 9.39
CA TRP A 426 0.71 -22.06 10.76
C TRP A 426 1.77 -22.63 11.68
N LYS A 427 1.96 -23.94 11.60
CA LYS A 427 3.00 -24.65 12.38
C LYS A 427 4.39 -24.12 12.06
N THR A 428 4.63 -23.70 10.82
CA THR A 428 5.92 -23.15 10.37
C THR A 428 6.08 -21.68 10.77
N ALA A 429 5.02 -20.85 10.68
CA ALA A 429 5.06 -19.42 10.91
C ALA A 429 5.04 -19.04 12.41
N LYS A 430 4.21 -19.70 13.21
CA LYS A 430 3.98 -19.34 14.62
C LYS A 430 5.27 -19.29 15.46
N PRO A 431 6.15 -20.30 15.46
CA PRO A 431 7.39 -20.25 16.23
C PRO A 431 8.32 -19.11 15.81
N PHE A 432 8.34 -18.80 14.51
CA PHE A 432 9.13 -17.68 13.99
C PHE A 432 8.63 -16.34 14.53
N LEU A 433 7.31 -16.10 14.48
CA LEU A 433 6.71 -14.87 14.97
C LEU A 433 6.86 -14.69 16.48
N GLU A 434 6.68 -15.76 17.26
CA GLU A 434 6.87 -15.74 18.72
C GLU A 434 8.32 -15.45 19.09
N SER A 435 9.28 -16.06 18.42
CA SER A 435 10.70 -15.80 18.60
C SER A 435 11.04 -14.35 18.26
N TRP A 436 10.56 -13.86 17.13
CA TRP A 436 10.80 -12.50 16.70
C TRP A 436 10.23 -11.46 17.69
N ILE A 437 9.01 -11.65 18.21
CA ILE A 437 8.42 -10.74 19.22
C ILE A 437 9.22 -10.77 20.52
N LYS A 438 9.63 -11.94 20.99
CA LYS A 438 10.49 -12.04 22.18
C LYS A 438 11.78 -11.24 22.03
N GLU A 439 12.37 -11.25 20.83
CA GLU A 439 13.55 -10.45 20.51
C GLU A 439 13.29 -8.94 20.47
N GLN A 440 12.06 -8.52 20.11
CA GLN A 440 11.69 -7.10 20.02
C GLN A 440 11.22 -6.50 21.35
N VAL A 441 10.68 -7.29 22.27
CA VAL A 441 10.05 -6.82 23.52
C VAL A 441 10.90 -7.15 24.76
N GLY A 442 11.88 -8.05 24.65
CA GLY A 442 12.69 -8.53 25.79
C GLY A 442 13.90 -7.64 26.16
N ILE A 443 14.65 -8.10 27.17
CA ILE A 443 15.92 -7.49 27.61
C ILE A 443 16.88 -7.22 26.42
N PRO A 444 16.97 -8.09 25.39
CA PRO A 444 17.78 -7.81 24.20
C PRO A 444 17.35 -6.57 23.41
N ALA A 445 16.04 -6.28 23.38
CA ALA A 445 15.54 -5.06 22.73
C ALA A 445 15.92 -3.81 23.50
N LEU A 446 15.83 -3.86 24.83
CA LEU A 446 16.22 -2.76 25.70
C LEU A 446 17.73 -2.46 25.60
N THR A 447 18.56 -3.49 25.60
CA THR A 447 20.02 -3.35 25.45
C THR A 447 20.43 -2.83 24.07
N ARG A 448 19.71 -3.24 23.01
CA ARG A 448 19.92 -2.73 21.65
C ARG A 448 19.50 -1.26 21.54
N ALA A 449 18.32 -0.91 22.06
CA ALA A 449 17.83 0.47 22.09
C ALA A 449 18.73 1.40 22.91
N LEU A 450 19.27 0.90 24.03
CA LEU A 450 20.28 1.61 24.83
C LEU A 450 21.58 1.80 24.03
N LYS A 451 22.06 0.75 23.36
CA LYS A 451 23.29 0.82 22.54
C LYS A 451 23.15 1.76 21.34
N GLU A 452 22.02 1.71 20.63
CA GLU A 452 21.74 2.59 19.49
C GLU A 452 21.57 4.05 19.90
N LYS A 453 20.96 4.31 21.06
CA LYS A 453 20.75 5.66 21.59
C LYS A 453 21.86 6.16 22.49
N ALA A 454 22.78 5.29 22.94
CA ALA A 454 23.89 5.69 23.82
C ALA A 454 24.74 6.83 23.26
N PRO A 455 25.16 6.84 21.97
CA PRO A 455 25.91 7.97 21.43
C PRO A 455 25.13 9.29 21.53
N PHE A 456 23.85 9.26 21.20
CA PHE A 456 22.96 10.43 21.30
C PHE A 456 22.79 10.90 22.74
N TRP A 457 22.60 9.97 23.70
CA TRP A 457 22.47 10.32 25.11
C TRP A 457 23.79 10.86 25.70
N ILE A 458 24.93 10.29 25.31
CA ILE A 458 26.25 10.76 25.75
C ILE A 458 26.49 12.19 25.20
N GLU A 459 26.14 12.47 23.95
CA GLU A 459 26.27 13.79 23.35
C GLU A 459 25.35 14.82 24.03
N LYS A 460 24.12 14.42 24.40
CA LYS A 460 23.13 15.27 25.05
C LYS A 460 23.23 15.34 26.57
N MET A 461 24.01 14.48 27.21
CA MET A 461 24.17 14.45 28.66
C MET A 461 24.64 15.79 29.27
N PRO A 462 25.55 16.54 28.65
CA PRO A 462 25.93 17.88 29.15
C PRO A 462 24.82 18.90 29.12
N GLU A 463 23.83 18.74 28.18
CA GLU A 463 22.71 19.66 28.01
C GLU A 463 21.51 19.35 28.93
N ILE A 464 21.46 18.14 29.53
CA ILE A 464 20.35 17.69 30.40
C ILE A 464 20.14 18.62 31.60
N PRO A 465 21.17 19.06 32.35
CA PRO A 465 20.97 19.99 33.46
C PRO A 465 20.32 21.31 33.01
N GLU A 466 20.69 21.82 31.85
CA GLU A 466 20.18 23.06 31.29
C GLU A 466 18.72 22.88 30.82
N LEU A 467 18.39 21.78 30.13
CA LEU A 467 17.02 21.43 29.74
C LEU A 467 16.09 21.19 30.93
N VAL A 468 16.59 20.56 32.00
CA VAL A 468 15.83 20.39 33.25
C VAL A 468 15.64 21.73 33.95
N TYR A 469 16.65 22.56 34.00
CA TYR A 469 16.55 23.89 34.58
C TYR A 469 15.56 24.77 33.80
N ASP A 470 15.60 24.75 32.47
CA ASP A 470 14.70 25.51 31.63
C ASP A 470 13.24 24.99 31.69
N SER A 471 13.03 23.69 31.77
CA SER A 471 11.70 23.12 31.95
C SER A 471 11.11 23.45 33.33
N LEU A 472 11.92 23.42 34.40
CA LEU A 472 11.51 23.88 35.73
C LEU A 472 11.23 25.39 35.77
N ARG A 473 11.99 26.17 35.04
CA ARG A 473 11.80 27.62 34.91
C ARG A 473 10.51 27.95 34.11
N GLN A 474 10.27 27.23 33.02
CA GLN A 474 9.02 27.35 32.25
C GLN A 474 7.79 26.92 33.07
N GLY A 475 7.91 25.86 33.90
CA GLY A 475 6.86 25.46 34.84
C GLY A 475 6.49 26.56 35.82
N LYS A 476 7.46 27.31 36.36
CA LYS A 476 7.23 28.48 37.23
C LYS A 476 6.58 29.64 36.46
N TYR A 477 6.94 29.85 35.19
CA TYR A 477 6.31 30.90 34.35
C TYR A 477 4.85 30.55 34.02
N LEU A 478 4.56 29.28 33.73
CA LEU A 478 3.21 28.79 33.51
C LEU A 478 2.34 28.94 34.76
N GLN A 479 2.86 28.57 35.94
CA GLN A 479 2.17 28.75 37.22
C GLN A 479 1.88 30.23 37.53
N HIS A 480 2.83 31.09 37.26
CA HIS A 480 2.63 32.56 37.44
C HIS A 480 1.60 33.12 36.45
N SER A 481 1.56 32.63 35.23
CA SER A 481 0.58 33.03 34.21
C SER A 481 -0.83 32.49 34.53
N VAL A 482 -0.93 31.28 35.02
CA VAL A 482 -2.21 30.72 35.48
C VAL A 482 -2.75 31.46 36.69
N ASP A 483 -1.89 31.82 37.67
CA ASP A 483 -2.28 32.59 38.83
C ASP A 483 -2.72 34.03 38.45
N LYS A 484 -2.08 34.61 37.44
CA LYS A 484 -2.48 35.94 36.91
C LYS A 484 -3.85 35.87 36.22
N ILE A 485 -4.06 34.90 35.38
CA ILE A 485 -5.35 34.67 34.70
C ILE A 485 -6.47 34.36 35.73
N ALA A 486 -6.19 33.53 36.73
CA ALA A 486 -7.13 33.23 37.80
C ALA A 486 -7.54 34.48 38.59
N ARG A 487 -6.59 35.38 38.93
CA ARG A 487 -6.88 36.67 39.59
C ARG A 487 -7.67 37.60 38.70
N GLU A 488 -7.38 37.70 37.42
CA GLU A 488 -8.16 38.50 36.46
C GLU A 488 -9.59 37.98 36.30
N LEU A 489 -9.76 36.67 36.22
CA LEU A 489 -11.09 36.05 36.18
C LEU A 489 -11.90 36.29 37.46
N GLN A 490 -11.27 36.18 38.64
CA GLN A 490 -11.92 36.51 39.91
C GLN A 490 -12.34 38.00 39.98
N LEU A 491 -11.47 38.92 39.59
CA LEU A 491 -11.78 40.35 39.57
C LEU A 491 -12.91 40.67 38.60
N ASN A 492 -12.95 40.06 37.45
CA ASN A 492 -14.03 40.21 36.47
C ASN A 492 -15.36 39.64 36.98
N HIS A 493 -15.33 38.52 37.69
CA HIS A 493 -16.54 37.93 38.28
C HIS A 493 -17.13 38.78 39.38
N VAL A 494 -16.29 39.41 40.24
CA VAL A 494 -16.71 40.35 41.29
C VAL A 494 -17.29 41.63 40.66
N ARG A 495 -16.67 42.18 39.64
CA ARG A 495 -17.18 43.36 38.91
C ARG A 495 -18.53 43.06 38.24
N GLN A 496 -18.69 41.94 37.56
CA GLN A 496 -19.96 41.57 36.94
C GLN A 496 -21.09 41.33 37.96
N SER A 497 -20.77 40.72 39.09
CA SER A 497 -21.73 40.52 40.17
C SER A 497 -22.23 41.84 40.74
N GLN A 498 -21.31 42.76 41.10
CA GLN A 498 -21.67 44.09 41.61
C GLN A 498 -22.50 44.90 40.62
N SER A 499 -22.17 44.81 39.32
CA SER A 499 -22.94 45.48 38.29
C SER A 499 -24.38 44.97 38.19
N ARG A 500 -24.60 43.64 38.26
CA ARG A 500 -25.94 43.05 38.23
C ARG A 500 -26.78 43.46 39.43
N TYR A 501 -26.18 43.57 40.64
CA TYR A 501 -26.87 44.07 41.83
C TYR A 501 -27.30 45.53 41.67
N LEU A 502 -26.42 46.41 41.16
CA LEU A 502 -26.77 47.82 40.95
C LEU A 502 -27.87 47.98 39.90
N LEU A 503 -27.83 47.21 38.80
CA LEU A 503 -28.87 47.21 37.77
C LEU A 503 -30.22 46.75 38.34
N GLY A 504 -30.23 45.70 39.19
CA GLY A 504 -31.42 45.22 39.87
C GLY A 504 -32.03 46.26 40.84
N ILE A 505 -31.19 46.86 41.69
CA ILE A 505 -31.62 47.93 42.62
C ILE A 505 -32.16 49.15 41.86
N GLY A 506 -31.45 49.58 40.78
CA GLY A 506 -31.91 50.70 39.95
C GLY A 506 -33.29 50.44 39.31
N ALA A 507 -33.49 49.23 38.76
CA ALA A 507 -34.77 48.83 38.18
C ALA A 507 -35.89 48.76 39.22
N THR A 508 -35.60 48.28 40.42
CA THR A 508 -36.59 48.20 41.53
C THR A 508 -37.02 49.60 42.00
N LEU A 509 -36.08 50.53 42.14
CA LEU A 509 -36.37 51.90 42.50
C LEU A 509 -37.21 52.64 41.44
N LEU A 510 -36.89 52.39 40.14
CA LEU A 510 -37.68 52.93 39.03
C LEU A 510 -39.13 52.41 39.03
N LEU A 511 -39.29 51.10 39.16
CA LEU A 511 -40.64 50.50 39.21
C LEU A 511 -41.44 50.97 40.43
N SER A 512 -40.79 51.02 41.59
CA SER A 512 -41.43 51.48 42.83
C SER A 512 -41.82 52.96 42.74
N GLY A 513 -40.93 53.81 42.19
CA GLY A 513 -41.23 55.22 41.98
C GLY A 513 -42.38 55.44 40.99
N SER A 514 -42.39 54.69 39.88
CA SER A 514 -43.49 54.72 38.91
C SER A 514 -44.82 54.27 39.50
N PHE A 515 -44.81 53.19 40.29
CA PHE A 515 -46.00 52.65 40.96
C PHE A 515 -46.57 53.65 41.96
N LEU A 516 -45.73 54.29 42.78
CA LEU A 516 -46.13 55.31 43.74
C LEU A 516 -46.67 56.58 43.08
N LEU A 517 -46.08 56.99 41.96
CA LEU A 517 -46.52 58.17 41.19
C LEU A 517 -47.96 57.98 40.69
N VAL A 518 -48.31 56.76 40.25
CA VAL A 518 -49.65 56.45 39.71
C VAL A 518 -50.68 56.25 40.81
N ASN A 519 -50.34 55.56 41.90
CA ASN A 519 -51.32 55.11 42.92
C ASN A 519 -51.42 56.03 44.16
N ARG A 520 -50.40 56.90 44.38
CA ARG A 520 -50.35 57.80 45.54
C ARG A 520 -49.83 59.20 45.15
N PRO A 521 -50.56 59.96 44.32
CA PRO A 521 -50.13 61.29 43.86
C PRO A 521 -49.99 62.30 45.00
N GLU A 522 -50.63 62.08 46.13
CA GLU A 522 -50.55 62.91 47.34
C GLU A 522 -49.18 62.94 48.04
N TRP A 523 -48.24 62.08 47.67
CA TRP A 523 -46.87 62.02 48.21
C TRP A 523 -45.92 63.10 47.56
N GLY A 524 -46.44 63.94 46.72
CA GLY A 524 -45.72 65.08 46.15
C GLY A 524 -44.52 64.74 45.30
N LEU A 525 -43.34 65.29 45.57
CA LEU A 525 -42.14 65.05 44.80
C LEU A 525 -41.35 63.77 45.12
N MET A 526 -41.75 63.05 46.19
CA MET A 526 -41.03 61.88 46.66
C MET A 526 -40.94 60.71 45.63
N PRO A 527 -41.99 60.36 44.89
CA PRO A 527 -41.88 59.35 43.81
C PRO A 527 -40.91 59.74 42.71
N GLY A 528 -40.86 61.03 42.37
CA GLY A 528 -39.94 61.53 41.36
C GLY A 528 -38.47 61.42 41.78
N TRP A 529 -38.15 61.65 43.06
CA TRP A 529 -36.79 61.47 43.58
C TRP A 529 -36.36 59.99 43.59
N LEU A 530 -37.29 59.06 43.87
CA LEU A 530 -37.03 57.64 43.78
C LEU A 530 -36.70 57.22 42.35
N MET A 531 -37.41 57.72 41.37
CA MET A 531 -37.12 57.46 39.95
C MET A 531 -35.79 58.02 39.53
N VAL A 532 -35.46 59.28 39.87
CA VAL A 532 -34.16 59.88 39.56
C VAL A 532 -33.03 59.11 40.24
N GLY A 533 -33.18 58.70 41.49
CA GLY A 533 -32.22 57.83 42.18
C GLY A 533 -32.05 56.47 41.49
N GLY A 534 -33.18 55.89 41.07
CA GLY A 534 -33.19 54.61 40.31
C GLY A 534 -32.42 54.70 38.98
N VAL A 535 -32.61 55.77 38.21
CA VAL A 535 -31.87 56.04 36.97
C VAL A 535 -30.38 56.18 37.23
N ILE A 536 -29.99 56.91 38.25
CA ILE A 536 -28.57 57.14 38.60
C ILE A 536 -27.93 55.79 38.99
N VAL A 537 -28.56 55.00 39.86
CA VAL A 537 -28.03 53.69 40.28
C VAL A 537 -27.96 52.74 39.09
N TRP A 538 -28.95 52.74 38.22
CA TRP A 538 -28.98 51.89 37.02
C TRP A 538 -27.87 52.29 36.05
N LEU A 539 -27.65 53.59 35.78
CA LEU A 539 -26.57 54.10 34.93
C LEU A 539 -25.19 53.78 35.51
N VAL A 540 -24.99 53.82 36.81
CA VAL A 540 -23.75 53.42 37.47
C VAL A 540 -23.50 51.92 37.30
N GLY A 541 -24.55 51.11 37.45
CA GLY A 541 -24.47 49.66 37.17
C GLY A 541 -24.17 49.34 35.72
N TRP A 542 -24.79 50.05 34.78
CA TRP A 542 -24.57 49.88 33.33
C TRP A 542 -23.13 50.26 32.91
N ARG A 543 -22.60 51.39 33.44
CA ARG A 543 -21.25 51.82 33.19
C ARG A 543 -20.16 50.88 33.73
N LYS A 544 -20.49 50.04 34.72
CA LYS A 544 -19.57 49.02 35.24
C LYS A 544 -19.63 47.68 34.47
N THR A 545 -20.58 47.54 33.57
CA THR A 545 -20.70 46.35 32.67
C THR A 545 -19.94 46.53 31.36
N HIS A 546 -19.78 47.74 30.91
CA HIS A 546 -18.98 48.15 29.75
C HIS A 546 -17.71 48.89 30.19
#